data_7e59d5b4671d8297e9d2dd417ea5563e
#
_entry.id   7e59d5b4671d8297e9d2dd417ea5563e
#
_cell.length_a   1.000
_cell.length_b   1.000
_cell.length_c   1.000
_cell.angle_alpha   90.00
_cell.angle_beta   90.00
_cell.angle_gamma   90.00
#
_symmetry.space_group_name_H-M   'P 1'
#
loop_
_entity.id
_entity.type
_entity.pdbx_description
1 polymer ?
#
loop_
_entity_poly.entity_id
_entity_poly.type
_entity_poly.pdbx_seq_one_letter_code
_entity_poly.pdbx_strand_id
1 'polypeptide(L)'
;MSDVLADRTPPHNIEAEQAVLGAILIDQDALTSASELLVSDSFYRTKHQKIFEVMLGLSDKGEPIDLVMMTSAMADQGLLEEVGGVSYLAELAEVVPTAANVEYYARIIAEKALLRRLIRTATHIVSDGYEREDDVDGLLNEAEKKILEVSHQTNAKAFQNIKDVLVDAYDKIELLHNQKGEVTGIPTGFTELDKMTAGFQRNDLIIVAARPSVGKTAFSLNIAQNVATKTDENVAIFSLEMGADQLVMRMLCAEGNIDAQRLRTGSLTSDDWAKLTMAMGSLSNAGIYIDDTPGIKVNEIRAKCRRLKQEQGLGMILIDYLQLIQGSGKSGENRQQEVSEISRTLKGIARELQVPVIALSQLSRGVESRQDKRPMMSDIRESGSIEQDADIVAFLYREDYYDRETENKNTIEIIIAKQRNGPVGSVELAFVKEFNKFVNLERRFEDGHAPPA
;
A
#
# COMPACT_ATOMS: atom_id res chain seq x y z
N MET A 1 20.16 32.18 15.68
CA MET A 1 19.03 31.83 14.77
C MET A 1 17.67 31.74 15.50
N SER A 2 17.64 31.61 16.82
CA SER A 2 16.41 31.55 17.64
C SER A 2 15.58 32.85 17.67
N ASP A 3 16.19 34.02 17.51
CA ASP A 3 15.48 35.31 17.63
C ASP A 3 14.64 35.70 16.39
N VAL A 4 14.86 35.11 15.22
CA VAL A 4 14.15 35.49 14.00
C VAL A 4 12.77 34.78 13.87
N LEU A 5 12.56 33.68 14.59
CA LEU A 5 11.29 32.91 14.55
C LEU A 5 10.35 33.30 15.70
N ALA A 6 10.84 33.84 16.80
CA ALA A 6 10.05 34.17 18.01
C ALA A 6 9.09 35.36 17.82
N ASP A 7 9.33 36.22 16.84
CA ASP A 7 8.56 37.47 16.63
C ASP A 7 7.51 37.41 15.51
N ARG A 8 7.32 36.22 14.87
CA ARG A 8 6.34 36.05 13.78
C ARG A 8 5.01 35.56 14.28
N THR A 9 3.99 36.35 14.09
CA THR A 9 2.59 35.94 14.35
C THR A 9 2.23 34.73 13.46
N PRO A 10 1.73 33.62 14.05
CA PRO A 10 1.34 32.45 13.26
C PRO A 10 0.31 32.78 12.19
N PRO A 11 0.31 32.10 11.03
CA PRO A 11 -0.64 32.35 9.96
C PRO A 11 -2.10 32.23 10.44
N HIS A 12 -2.91 33.27 10.22
CA HIS A 12 -4.31 33.31 10.60
C HIS A 12 -5.11 34.27 9.68
N ASN A 13 -6.43 34.17 9.74
CA ASN A 13 -7.35 35.10 9.12
C ASN A 13 -8.60 35.23 10.01
N ILE A 14 -8.61 36.28 10.87
CA ILE A 14 -9.66 36.51 11.86
C ILE A 14 -11.00 36.81 11.20
N GLU A 15 -10.99 37.53 10.08
CA GLU A 15 -12.21 37.93 9.35
C GLU A 15 -12.89 36.64 8.78
N ALA A 16 -12.12 35.73 8.23
CA ALA A 16 -12.65 34.45 7.77
C ALA A 16 -13.23 33.62 8.92
N GLU A 17 -12.55 33.59 10.09
CA GLU A 17 -13.06 32.90 11.29
C GLU A 17 -14.39 33.46 11.76
N GLN A 18 -14.51 34.80 11.83
CA GLN A 18 -15.76 35.48 12.19
C GLN A 18 -16.84 35.21 11.16
N ALA A 19 -16.49 35.23 9.87
CA ALA A 19 -17.44 34.98 8.79
C ALA A 19 -18.01 33.55 8.83
N VAL A 20 -17.18 32.50 9.13
CA VAL A 20 -17.69 31.13 9.27
C VAL A 20 -18.61 31.01 10.48
N LEU A 21 -18.20 31.51 11.64
CA LEU A 21 -19.03 31.46 12.85
C LEU A 21 -20.35 32.24 12.71
N GLY A 22 -20.29 33.42 12.08
CA GLY A 22 -21.48 34.22 11.78
C GLY A 22 -22.41 33.53 10.78
N ALA A 23 -21.89 32.93 9.74
CA ALA A 23 -22.66 32.16 8.77
C ALA A 23 -23.44 31.01 9.43
N ILE A 24 -22.83 30.28 10.37
CA ILE A 24 -23.47 29.21 11.11
C ILE A 24 -24.59 29.71 12.04
N LEU A 25 -24.41 30.89 12.64
CA LEU A 25 -25.45 31.51 13.48
C LEU A 25 -26.66 31.98 12.68
N ILE A 26 -26.49 32.33 11.39
CA ILE A 26 -27.57 32.75 10.48
C ILE A 26 -28.28 31.51 9.90
N ASP A 27 -27.51 30.49 9.53
CA ASP A 27 -28.00 29.27 8.89
C ASP A 27 -27.23 28.06 9.45
N GLN A 28 -27.94 27.26 10.20
CA GLN A 28 -27.37 26.05 10.85
C GLN A 28 -26.84 25.04 9.82
N ASP A 29 -27.37 25.00 8.58
CA ASP A 29 -26.90 24.08 7.54
C ASP A 29 -25.44 24.41 7.10
N ALA A 30 -25.00 25.67 7.31
CA ALA A 30 -23.62 26.08 7.09
C ALA A 30 -22.60 25.31 7.99
N LEU A 31 -23.03 24.80 9.17
CA LEU A 31 -22.17 24.01 10.02
C LEU A 31 -21.76 22.68 9.34
N THR A 32 -22.66 22.06 8.59
CA THR A 32 -22.34 20.81 7.87
C THR A 32 -21.20 21.03 6.91
N SER A 33 -21.28 22.06 6.04
CA SER A 33 -20.22 22.41 5.10
C SER A 33 -18.92 22.85 5.79
N ALA A 34 -19.02 23.57 6.91
CA ALA A 34 -17.85 24.00 7.66
C ALA A 34 -17.14 22.84 8.36
N SER A 35 -17.88 21.88 8.93
CA SER A 35 -17.34 20.74 9.67
C SER A 35 -16.66 19.70 8.77
N GLU A 36 -16.94 19.69 7.47
CA GLU A 36 -16.20 18.88 6.50
C GLU A 36 -14.74 19.34 6.33
N LEU A 37 -14.47 20.63 6.54
CA LEU A 37 -13.17 21.24 6.32
C LEU A 37 -12.45 21.65 7.62
N LEU A 38 -13.20 21.91 8.68
CA LEU A 38 -12.71 22.51 9.92
C LEU A 38 -12.99 21.63 11.13
N VAL A 39 -12.03 21.63 12.05
CA VAL A 39 -12.18 21.18 13.43
C VAL A 39 -11.92 22.37 14.36
N SER A 40 -12.29 22.27 15.65
CA SER A 40 -12.13 23.37 16.60
C SER A 40 -10.70 23.94 16.64
N ASP A 41 -9.65 23.07 16.56
CA ASP A 41 -8.22 23.47 16.50
C ASP A 41 -7.83 24.17 15.17
N SER A 42 -8.71 24.19 14.18
CA SER A 42 -8.49 24.93 12.93
C SER A 42 -8.57 26.44 13.11
N PHE A 43 -9.25 26.93 14.14
CA PHE A 43 -9.34 28.35 14.45
C PHE A 43 -8.10 28.84 15.19
N TYR A 44 -7.69 30.06 14.93
CA TYR A 44 -6.53 30.67 15.58
C TYR A 44 -6.88 31.23 16.97
N ARG A 45 -8.02 31.95 17.07
CA ARG A 45 -8.46 32.49 18.36
C ARG A 45 -9.10 31.41 19.21
N THR A 46 -8.63 31.25 20.44
CA THR A 46 -9.18 30.29 21.42
C THR A 46 -10.69 30.50 21.66
N LYS A 47 -11.17 31.79 21.67
CA LYS A 47 -12.60 32.06 21.77
C LYS A 47 -13.40 31.50 20.59
N HIS A 48 -12.86 31.54 19.36
CA HIS A 48 -13.53 30.99 18.18
C HIS A 48 -13.53 29.45 18.20
N GLN A 49 -12.43 28.82 18.73
CA GLN A 49 -12.38 27.39 18.94
C GLN A 49 -13.51 26.91 19.85
N LYS A 50 -13.69 27.62 21.00
CA LYS A 50 -14.75 27.32 21.97
C LYS A 50 -16.16 27.54 21.41
N ILE A 51 -16.37 28.61 20.66
CA ILE A 51 -17.66 28.86 20.00
C ILE A 51 -17.98 27.72 19.03
N PHE A 52 -17.03 27.34 18.16
CA PHE A 52 -17.24 26.27 17.20
C PHE A 52 -17.46 24.90 17.87
N GLU A 53 -16.76 24.63 18.97
CA GLU A 53 -16.93 23.40 19.75
C GLU A 53 -18.35 23.30 20.36
N VAL A 54 -18.89 24.40 20.89
CA VAL A 54 -20.27 24.43 21.39
C VAL A 54 -21.28 24.29 20.26
N MET A 55 -21.03 24.88 19.06
CA MET A 55 -21.88 24.69 17.87
C MET A 55 -21.94 23.22 17.46
N LEU A 56 -20.79 22.52 17.41
CA LEU A 56 -20.74 21.07 17.15
C LEU A 56 -21.52 20.29 18.21
N GLY A 57 -21.33 20.62 19.49
CA GLY A 57 -22.02 19.93 20.59
C GLY A 57 -23.56 20.12 20.57
N LEU A 58 -24.07 21.26 20.13
CA LEU A 58 -25.52 21.49 19.92
C LEU A 58 -26.02 20.67 18.72
N SER A 59 -25.27 20.67 17.62
CA SER A 59 -25.62 19.87 16.43
C SER A 59 -25.70 18.39 16.74
N ASP A 60 -24.74 17.84 17.49
CA ASP A 60 -24.71 16.44 17.89
C ASP A 60 -25.94 16.01 18.74
N LYS A 61 -26.51 16.98 19.48
CA LYS A 61 -27.74 16.78 20.28
C LYS A 61 -29.01 17.03 19.46
N GLY A 62 -28.91 17.49 18.22
CA GLY A 62 -30.04 17.89 17.39
C GLY A 62 -30.72 19.16 17.88
N GLU A 63 -30.02 20.00 18.62
CA GLU A 63 -30.49 21.28 19.13
C GLU A 63 -30.22 22.42 18.10
N PRO A 64 -31.12 23.43 18.00
CA PRO A 64 -30.91 24.52 17.05
C PRO A 64 -29.68 25.35 17.42
N ILE A 65 -28.99 25.92 16.39
CA ILE A 65 -27.82 26.75 16.57
C ILE A 65 -28.25 28.21 16.26
N ASP A 66 -28.77 28.87 17.25
CA ASP A 66 -29.11 30.27 17.20
C ASP A 66 -28.49 31.04 18.38
N LEU A 67 -28.61 32.38 18.34
CA LEU A 67 -28.02 33.24 19.37
C LEU A 67 -28.51 32.92 20.79
N VAL A 68 -29.76 32.48 20.95
CA VAL A 68 -30.37 32.20 22.25
C VAL A 68 -29.82 30.87 22.79
N MET A 69 -29.82 29.81 21.98
CA MET A 69 -29.32 28.51 22.38
C MET A 69 -27.80 28.56 22.62
N MET A 70 -27.04 29.23 21.77
CA MET A 70 -25.60 29.43 21.98
C MET A 70 -25.29 30.15 23.28
N THR A 71 -26.05 31.21 23.60
CA THR A 71 -25.89 31.98 24.85
C THR A 71 -26.17 31.09 26.06
N SER A 72 -27.26 30.30 26.03
CA SER A 72 -27.61 29.38 27.12
C SER A 72 -26.56 28.27 27.28
N ALA A 73 -26.17 27.60 26.20
CA ALA A 73 -25.20 26.52 26.24
C ALA A 73 -23.81 26.96 26.73
N MET A 74 -23.40 28.18 26.33
CA MET A 74 -22.12 28.74 26.79
C MET A 74 -22.18 29.22 28.24
N ALA A 75 -23.32 29.71 28.70
CA ALA A 75 -23.52 30.08 30.11
C ALA A 75 -23.49 28.86 31.01
N ASP A 76 -24.18 27.78 30.63
CA ASP A 76 -24.18 26.50 31.35
C ASP A 76 -22.78 25.87 31.48
N GLN A 77 -21.90 26.08 30.48
CA GLN A 77 -20.51 25.65 30.50
C GLN A 77 -19.57 26.68 31.15
N GLY A 78 -20.03 27.82 31.59
CA GLY A 78 -19.20 28.90 32.17
C GLY A 78 -18.25 29.57 31.17
N LEU A 79 -18.51 29.46 29.86
CA LEU A 79 -17.64 29.98 28.78
C LEU A 79 -18.07 31.33 28.24
N LEU A 80 -19.28 31.78 28.56
CA LEU A 80 -19.90 32.96 27.95
C LEU A 80 -19.06 34.26 28.10
N GLU A 81 -18.56 34.52 29.31
CA GLU A 81 -17.72 35.70 29.54
C GLU A 81 -16.36 35.64 28.87
N GLU A 82 -15.80 34.44 28.78
CA GLU A 82 -14.48 34.18 28.17
C GLU A 82 -14.49 34.43 26.65
N VAL A 83 -15.61 34.18 25.98
CA VAL A 83 -15.74 34.41 24.54
C VAL A 83 -16.09 35.84 24.17
N GLY A 84 -16.46 36.68 25.15
CA GLY A 84 -16.80 38.09 24.97
C GLY A 84 -18.28 38.40 25.17
N GLY A 85 -19.01 37.48 25.83
CA GLY A 85 -20.41 37.70 26.20
C GLY A 85 -21.39 37.62 25.03
N VAL A 86 -22.65 37.87 25.32
CA VAL A 86 -23.75 37.91 24.32
C VAL A 86 -23.49 38.92 23.20
N SER A 87 -22.86 40.04 23.53
CA SER A 87 -22.55 41.09 22.55
C SER A 87 -21.62 40.62 21.44
N TYR A 88 -20.64 39.80 21.77
CA TYR A 88 -19.74 39.25 20.75
C TYR A 88 -20.41 38.21 19.86
N LEU A 89 -21.29 37.36 20.41
CA LEU A 89 -22.08 36.43 19.63
C LEU A 89 -23.03 37.15 18.66
N ALA A 90 -23.64 38.28 19.11
CA ALA A 90 -24.47 39.10 18.26
C ALA A 90 -23.65 39.80 17.14
N GLU A 91 -22.44 40.31 17.48
CA GLU A 91 -21.52 40.88 16.51
C GLU A 91 -21.15 39.83 15.42
N LEU A 92 -20.86 38.59 15.78
CA LEU A 92 -20.57 37.53 14.82
C LEU A 92 -21.71 37.27 13.85
N ALA A 93 -22.96 37.28 14.30
CA ALA A 93 -24.13 37.11 13.45
C ALA A 93 -24.32 38.25 12.46
N GLU A 94 -23.79 39.47 12.75
CA GLU A 94 -23.86 40.64 11.86
C GLU A 94 -22.70 40.74 10.86
N VAL A 95 -21.62 39.96 11.03
CA VAL A 95 -20.41 40.02 10.18
C VAL A 95 -20.70 39.68 8.71
N VAL A 96 -21.60 38.74 8.45
CA VAL A 96 -21.92 38.28 7.09
C VAL A 96 -23.40 38.42 6.80
N PRO A 97 -23.78 38.88 5.61
CA PRO A 97 -25.20 39.04 5.24
C PRO A 97 -25.85 37.70 4.83
N THR A 98 -25.08 36.65 4.57
CA THR A 98 -25.56 35.36 4.06
C THR A 98 -24.57 34.26 4.37
N ALA A 99 -25.05 33.03 4.55
CA ALA A 99 -24.26 31.82 4.75
C ALA A 99 -23.68 31.22 3.45
N ALA A 100 -24.05 31.72 2.27
CA ALA A 100 -23.76 31.11 0.97
C ALA A 100 -22.24 30.89 0.70
N ASN A 101 -21.37 31.68 1.31
CA ASN A 101 -19.92 31.62 1.07
C ASN A 101 -19.14 30.91 2.20
N VAL A 102 -19.80 30.18 3.10
CA VAL A 102 -19.15 29.53 4.26
C VAL A 102 -18.02 28.63 3.86
N GLU A 103 -18.18 27.83 2.81
CA GLU A 103 -17.15 26.90 2.31
C GLU A 103 -15.88 27.64 1.87
N TYR A 104 -16.01 28.78 1.20
CA TYR A 104 -14.86 29.59 0.78
C TYR A 104 -14.06 30.10 1.99
N TYR A 105 -14.76 30.64 3.00
CA TYR A 105 -14.10 31.10 4.24
C TYR A 105 -13.51 29.94 5.03
N ALA A 106 -14.17 28.76 5.08
CA ALA A 106 -13.68 27.58 5.72
C ALA A 106 -12.38 27.07 5.07
N ARG A 107 -12.26 27.11 3.77
CA ARG A 107 -11.02 26.78 3.05
C ARG A 107 -9.86 27.71 3.44
N ILE A 108 -10.10 29.02 3.57
CA ILE A 108 -9.07 29.97 4.02
C ILE A 108 -8.57 29.61 5.43
N ILE A 109 -9.48 29.27 6.34
CA ILE A 109 -9.13 28.88 7.71
C ILE A 109 -8.33 27.57 7.68
N ALA A 110 -8.77 26.56 6.91
CA ALA A 110 -8.11 25.27 6.77
C ALA A 110 -6.68 25.42 6.27
N GLU A 111 -6.43 26.26 5.24
CA GLU A 111 -5.09 26.55 4.74
C GLU A 111 -4.19 27.19 5.81
N LYS A 112 -4.72 28.18 6.56
CA LYS A 112 -3.96 28.80 7.65
C LYS A 112 -3.70 27.83 8.81
N ALA A 113 -4.65 26.97 9.14
CA ALA A 113 -4.49 25.93 10.14
C ALA A 113 -3.41 24.91 9.72
N LEU A 114 -3.41 24.49 8.44
CA LEU A 114 -2.39 23.60 7.89
C LEU A 114 -0.99 24.22 7.99
N LEU A 115 -0.83 25.48 7.64
CA LEU A 115 0.44 26.20 7.78
C LEU A 115 0.89 26.28 9.25
N ARG A 116 -0.01 26.57 10.20
CA ARG A 116 0.33 26.55 11.63
C ARG A 116 0.77 25.18 12.09
N ARG A 117 0.09 24.12 11.66
CA ARG A 117 0.43 22.75 11.98
C ARG A 117 1.81 22.37 11.43
N LEU A 118 2.09 22.75 10.18
CA LEU A 118 3.40 22.54 9.54
C LEU A 118 4.51 23.26 10.31
N ILE A 119 4.30 24.53 10.67
CA ILE A 119 5.26 25.32 11.45
C ILE A 119 5.50 24.65 12.82
N ARG A 120 4.45 24.23 13.53
CA ARG A 120 4.54 23.55 14.83
C ARG A 120 5.32 22.24 14.71
N THR A 121 5.00 21.44 13.71
CA THR A 121 5.71 20.16 13.42
C THR A 121 7.18 20.40 13.10
N ALA A 122 7.50 21.36 12.25
CA ALA A 122 8.88 21.70 11.92
C ALA A 122 9.65 22.19 13.16
N THR A 123 9.03 23.00 14.03
CA THR A 123 9.63 23.45 15.28
C THR A 123 9.94 22.28 16.22
N HIS A 124 9.03 21.31 16.33
CA HIS A 124 9.28 20.09 17.10
C HIS A 124 10.45 19.28 16.53
N ILE A 125 10.51 19.11 15.20
CA ILE A 125 11.62 18.40 14.55
C ILE A 125 12.96 19.10 14.84
N VAL A 126 12.98 20.43 14.82
CA VAL A 126 14.17 21.20 15.15
C VAL A 126 14.55 21.00 16.64
N SER A 127 13.59 21.04 17.58
CA SER A 127 13.84 20.78 19.00
C SER A 127 14.40 19.39 19.23
N ASP A 128 13.74 18.36 18.65
CA ASP A 128 14.17 16.97 18.76
C ASP A 128 15.60 16.78 18.22
N GLY A 129 15.97 17.52 17.14
CA GLY A 129 17.33 17.50 16.56
C GLY A 129 18.41 18.09 17.46
N TYR A 130 18.07 19.02 18.36
CA TYR A 130 18.98 19.55 19.35
C TYR A 130 19.09 18.68 20.62
N GLU A 131 18.06 17.89 20.93
CA GLU A 131 17.98 17.10 22.15
C GLU A 131 18.52 15.66 21.99
N ARG A 132 18.54 15.11 20.78
CA ARG A 132 18.92 13.72 20.51
C ARG A 132 20.12 13.67 19.56
N GLU A 133 21.34 13.63 20.11
CA GLU A 133 22.57 13.56 19.31
C GLU A 133 22.94 12.11 18.87
N ASP A 134 22.41 11.08 19.53
CA ASP A 134 22.88 9.68 19.40
C ASP A 134 22.08 8.78 18.43
N ASP A 135 20.88 9.21 17.96
CA ASP A 135 20.01 8.39 17.07
C ASP A 135 19.50 9.20 15.87
N VAL A 136 20.37 9.46 14.93
CA VAL A 136 20.05 10.26 13.72
C VAL A 136 19.04 9.56 12.82
N ASP A 137 19.15 8.24 12.65
CA ASP A 137 18.23 7.48 11.79
C ASP A 137 16.81 7.41 12.40
N GLY A 138 16.72 7.21 13.72
CA GLY A 138 15.43 7.26 14.42
C GLY A 138 14.78 8.64 14.35
N LEU A 139 15.56 9.71 14.47
CA LEU A 139 15.09 11.09 14.36
C LEU A 139 14.57 11.40 12.95
N LEU A 140 15.30 10.98 11.89
CA LEU A 140 14.88 11.17 10.50
C LEU A 140 13.54 10.45 10.21
N ASN A 141 13.39 9.20 10.65
CA ASN A 141 12.15 8.44 10.49
C ASN A 141 10.98 9.08 11.25
N GLU A 142 11.21 9.60 12.47
CA GLU A 142 10.19 10.30 13.25
C GLU A 142 9.79 11.63 12.60
N ALA A 143 10.76 12.38 12.06
CA ALA A 143 10.51 13.62 11.34
C ALA A 143 9.68 13.39 10.08
N GLU A 144 10.03 12.37 9.28
CA GLU A 144 9.26 11.97 8.09
C GLU A 144 7.82 11.62 8.47
N LYS A 145 7.63 10.80 9.51
CA LYS A 145 6.31 10.42 10.00
C LYS A 145 5.48 11.64 10.38
N LYS A 146 6.04 12.57 11.18
CA LYS A 146 5.35 13.79 11.61
C LYS A 146 4.94 14.69 10.43
N ILE A 147 5.80 14.83 9.41
CA ILE A 147 5.49 15.60 8.20
C ILE A 147 4.38 14.93 7.40
N LEU A 148 4.42 13.60 7.25
CA LEU A 148 3.39 12.84 6.54
C LEU A 148 2.03 12.91 7.24
N GLU A 149 1.99 12.90 8.56
CA GLU A 149 0.75 13.07 9.33
C GLU A 149 0.08 14.42 9.04
N VAL A 150 0.86 15.50 8.88
CA VAL A 150 0.35 16.82 8.48
C VAL A 150 -0.27 16.75 7.08
N SER A 151 0.35 16.04 6.14
CA SER A 151 -0.15 15.87 4.76
C SER A 151 -1.40 14.98 4.68
N HIS A 152 -1.45 13.91 5.45
CA HIS A 152 -2.56 12.93 5.39
C HIS A 152 -3.88 13.45 5.97
N GLN A 153 -3.85 14.33 6.98
CA GLN A 153 -5.06 14.92 7.54
C GLN A 153 -5.79 15.87 6.56
N THR A 154 -5.08 16.37 5.55
CA THR A 154 -5.65 17.20 4.49
C THR A 154 -6.40 16.34 3.46
N ASN A 155 -6.14 15.04 3.39
CA ASN A 155 -6.70 14.07 2.45
C ASN A 155 -7.68 13.07 3.11
N ALA A 156 -8.34 13.43 4.19
CA ALA A 156 -9.53 12.69 4.63
C ALA A 156 -10.54 12.76 3.46
N LYS A 157 -10.57 11.71 2.62
CA LYS A 157 -11.45 11.65 1.46
C LYS A 157 -12.88 11.75 1.98
N ALA A 158 -13.54 12.87 1.68
CA ALA A 158 -14.99 12.99 1.78
C ALA A 158 -15.66 11.81 1.04
N PHE A 159 -16.87 11.46 1.40
CA PHE A 159 -17.65 10.49 0.64
C PHE A 159 -17.66 10.90 -0.84
N GLN A 160 -17.28 9.95 -1.72
CA GLN A 160 -17.39 10.20 -3.16
C GLN A 160 -18.83 9.95 -3.60
N ASN A 161 -19.39 10.87 -4.37
CA ASN A 161 -20.70 10.65 -4.97
C ASN A 161 -20.61 9.51 -5.98
N ILE A 162 -21.54 8.55 -5.92
CA ILE A 162 -21.58 7.40 -6.85
C ILE A 162 -21.61 7.84 -8.31
N LYS A 163 -22.20 9.01 -8.60
CA LYS A 163 -22.26 9.57 -9.96
C LYS A 163 -20.87 9.81 -10.54
N ASP A 164 -19.95 10.37 -9.76
CA ASP A 164 -18.59 10.67 -10.19
C ASP A 164 -17.81 9.37 -10.39
N VAL A 165 -17.96 8.41 -9.45
CA VAL A 165 -17.36 7.08 -9.54
C VAL A 165 -17.87 6.29 -10.75
N LEU A 166 -19.15 6.46 -11.14
CA LEU A 166 -19.72 5.80 -12.31
C LEU A 166 -19.13 6.30 -13.63
N VAL A 167 -18.81 7.59 -13.73
CA VAL A 167 -18.15 8.15 -14.94
C VAL A 167 -16.77 7.54 -15.10
N ASP A 168 -15.95 7.55 -14.03
CA ASP A 168 -14.61 6.96 -14.03
C ASP A 168 -14.64 5.44 -14.34
N ALA A 169 -15.65 4.74 -13.79
CA ALA A 169 -15.84 3.31 -14.04
C ALA A 169 -16.22 3.02 -15.50
N TYR A 170 -17.08 3.87 -16.09
CA TYR A 170 -17.50 3.73 -17.49
C TYR A 170 -16.30 3.91 -18.44
N ASP A 171 -15.52 4.97 -18.25
CA ASP A 171 -14.33 5.26 -19.05
C ASP A 171 -13.32 4.10 -18.96
N LYS A 172 -13.15 3.53 -17.77
CA LYS A 172 -12.31 2.36 -17.56
C LYS A 172 -12.83 1.11 -18.30
N ILE A 173 -14.15 0.86 -18.29
CA ILE A 173 -14.78 -0.25 -19.00
C ILE A 173 -14.61 -0.08 -20.51
N GLU A 174 -14.79 1.14 -21.05
CA GLU A 174 -14.60 1.45 -22.47
C GLU A 174 -13.16 1.21 -22.90
N LEU A 175 -12.19 1.61 -22.09
CA LEU A 175 -10.77 1.38 -22.31
C LEU A 175 -10.44 -0.12 -22.36
N LEU A 176 -10.97 -0.90 -21.41
CA LEU A 176 -10.83 -2.36 -21.37
C LEU A 176 -11.51 -3.06 -22.55
N HIS A 177 -12.66 -2.56 -22.98
CA HIS A 177 -13.38 -3.10 -24.16
C HIS A 177 -12.58 -2.93 -25.46
N ASN A 178 -11.88 -1.80 -25.59
CA ASN A 178 -11.05 -1.50 -26.75
C ASN A 178 -9.73 -2.29 -26.76
N GLN A 179 -9.23 -2.76 -25.62
CA GLN A 179 -8.04 -3.59 -25.45
C GLN A 179 -8.29 -5.08 -25.70
N LYS A 180 -9.14 -5.47 -26.63
CA LYS A 180 -9.58 -6.83 -27.00
C LYS A 180 -8.65 -7.97 -26.53
N GLY A 181 -8.91 -8.53 -25.35
CA GLY A 181 -8.26 -9.77 -24.88
C GLY A 181 -6.89 -9.60 -24.23
N GLU A 182 -6.41 -8.38 -24.01
CA GLU A 182 -5.22 -8.11 -23.23
C GLU A 182 -5.52 -8.27 -21.73
N VAL A 183 -4.51 -8.71 -21.00
CA VAL A 183 -4.53 -8.87 -19.55
C VAL A 183 -4.75 -7.49 -18.91
N THR A 184 -5.75 -7.35 -18.03
CA THR A 184 -6.11 -6.05 -17.42
C THR A 184 -5.15 -5.58 -16.34
N GLY A 185 -4.47 -6.53 -15.70
CA GLY A 185 -3.41 -6.31 -14.72
C GLY A 185 -2.03 -6.44 -15.33
N ILE A 186 -1.01 -6.53 -14.47
CA ILE A 186 0.37 -6.77 -14.89
C ILE A 186 0.53 -8.26 -15.25
N PRO A 187 0.93 -8.60 -16.49
CA PRO A 187 1.07 -9.97 -16.92
C PRO A 187 2.22 -10.68 -16.19
N THR A 188 1.97 -11.88 -15.68
CA THR A 188 2.99 -12.70 -15.03
C THR A 188 3.95 -13.37 -16.01
N GLY A 189 3.53 -13.44 -17.28
CA GLY A 189 4.20 -14.18 -18.35
C GLY A 189 3.82 -15.67 -18.38
N PHE A 190 2.91 -16.12 -17.53
CA PHE A 190 2.34 -17.47 -17.50
C PHE A 190 0.89 -17.41 -17.99
N THR A 191 0.66 -17.84 -19.23
CA THR A 191 -0.59 -17.63 -19.96
C THR A 191 -1.83 -18.13 -19.23
N GLU A 192 -1.79 -19.33 -18.65
CA GLU A 192 -2.94 -19.89 -17.93
C GLU A 192 -3.18 -19.19 -16.59
N LEU A 193 -2.11 -18.76 -15.91
CA LEU A 193 -2.20 -17.96 -14.70
C LEU A 193 -2.78 -16.56 -15.01
N ASP A 194 -2.32 -15.94 -16.09
CA ASP A 194 -2.81 -14.63 -16.53
C ASP A 194 -4.28 -14.70 -16.98
N LYS A 195 -4.72 -15.79 -17.62
CA LYS A 195 -6.15 -16.00 -17.92
C LYS A 195 -6.99 -16.14 -16.65
N MET A 196 -6.50 -16.84 -15.64
CA MET A 196 -7.23 -17.06 -14.38
C MET A 196 -7.32 -15.80 -13.52
N THR A 197 -6.24 -14.99 -13.47
CA THR A 197 -6.15 -13.80 -12.62
C THR A 197 -6.43 -12.49 -13.36
N ALA A 198 -6.54 -12.53 -14.70
CA ALA A 198 -6.49 -11.36 -15.59
C ALA A 198 -5.20 -10.52 -15.40
N GLY A 199 -4.08 -11.19 -15.02
CA GLY A 199 -2.85 -10.58 -14.54
C GLY A 199 -2.96 -10.07 -13.10
N PHE A 200 -1.85 -9.66 -12.52
CA PHE A 200 -1.85 -9.11 -11.16
C PHE A 200 -2.36 -7.68 -11.16
N GLN A 201 -3.48 -7.47 -10.46
CA GLN A 201 -4.15 -6.17 -10.47
C GLN A 201 -3.39 -5.15 -9.60
N ARG A 202 -3.39 -3.89 -10.01
CA ARG A 202 -2.89 -2.80 -9.18
C ARG A 202 -3.68 -2.77 -7.87
N ASN A 203 -3.00 -2.46 -6.76
CA ASN A 203 -3.51 -2.45 -5.39
C ASN A 203 -3.68 -3.83 -4.74
N ASP A 204 -3.38 -4.95 -5.42
CA ASP A 204 -3.52 -6.28 -4.84
C ASP A 204 -2.32 -6.70 -4.00
N LEU A 205 -2.61 -7.39 -2.91
CA LEU A 205 -1.65 -8.14 -2.12
C LEU A 205 -1.76 -9.62 -2.50
N ILE A 206 -0.71 -10.15 -3.10
CA ILE A 206 -0.60 -11.54 -3.55
C ILE A 206 0.34 -12.29 -2.61
N ILE A 207 -0.16 -13.34 -1.98
CA ILE A 207 0.64 -14.22 -1.14
C ILE A 207 0.98 -15.48 -1.92
N VAL A 208 2.28 -15.76 -2.08
CA VAL A 208 2.76 -17.00 -2.69
C VAL A 208 3.42 -17.84 -1.62
N ALA A 209 2.84 -18.99 -1.30
CA ALA A 209 3.31 -19.83 -0.20
C ALA A 209 3.73 -21.23 -0.66
N ALA A 210 4.83 -21.72 -0.11
CA ALA A 210 5.34 -23.07 -0.39
C ALA A 210 6.20 -23.59 0.75
N ARG A 211 6.45 -24.92 0.74
CA ARG A 211 7.52 -25.50 1.54
C ARG A 211 8.90 -25.13 0.96
N PRO A 212 9.96 -25.13 1.79
CA PRO A 212 11.32 -24.90 1.31
C PRO A 212 11.68 -25.85 0.14
N SER A 213 12.47 -25.36 -0.79
CA SER A 213 12.97 -26.13 -1.96
C SER A 213 11.92 -26.57 -3.00
N VAL A 214 10.64 -26.19 -2.86
CA VAL A 214 9.61 -26.43 -3.88
C VAL A 214 9.81 -25.55 -5.12
N GLY A 215 10.43 -24.36 -4.97
CA GLY A 215 10.72 -23.44 -6.06
C GLY A 215 10.08 -22.05 -5.91
N LYS A 216 9.64 -21.68 -4.70
CA LYS A 216 8.94 -20.41 -4.40
C LYS A 216 9.70 -19.18 -4.93
N THR A 217 10.96 -18.99 -4.52
CA THR A 217 11.82 -17.88 -4.95
C THR A 217 12.03 -17.89 -6.47
N ALA A 218 12.30 -19.07 -7.07
CA ALA A 218 12.50 -19.16 -8.52
C ALA A 218 11.25 -18.76 -9.31
N PHE A 219 10.04 -19.20 -8.89
CA PHE A 219 8.79 -18.82 -9.50
C PHE A 219 8.57 -17.30 -9.46
N SER A 220 8.75 -16.69 -8.30
CA SER A 220 8.52 -15.26 -8.13
C SER A 220 9.56 -14.41 -8.84
N LEU A 221 10.82 -14.86 -8.90
CA LEU A 221 11.86 -14.19 -9.71
C LEU A 221 11.54 -14.29 -11.21
N ASN A 222 11.01 -15.41 -11.70
CA ASN A 222 10.60 -15.55 -13.09
C ASN A 222 9.43 -14.59 -13.42
N ILE A 223 8.48 -14.38 -12.49
CA ILE A 223 7.44 -13.36 -12.67
C ILE A 223 8.09 -11.96 -12.74
N ALA A 224 8.93 -11.62 -11.76
CA ALA A 224 9.61 -10.33 -11.70
C ALA A 224 10.41 -10.05 -12.99
N GLN A 225 11.13 -11.05 -13.48
CA GLN A 225 11.90 -11.00 -14.70
C GLN A 225 11.00 -10.85 -15.93
N ASN A 226 9.93 -11.63 -16.05
CA ASN A 226 8.96 -11.52 -17.14
C ASN A 226 8.33 -10.11 -17.18
N VAL A 227 7.95 -9.56 -16.03
CA VAL A 227 7.39 -8.20 -15.94
C VAL A 227 8.43 -7.18 -16.43
N ALA A 228 9.63 -7.19 -15.87
CA ALA A 228 10.63 -6.18 -16.18
C ALA A 228 11.23 -6.30 -17.60
N THR A 229 11.20 -7.49 -18.24
CA THR A 229 11.77 -7.69 -19.58
C THR A 229 10.73 -7.62 -20.70
N LYS A 230 9.43 -7.87 -20.40
CA LYS A 230 8.37 -7.96 -21.41
C LYS A 230 7.37 -6.80 -21.32
N THR A 231 7.48 -5.97 -20.29
CA THR A 231 6.67 -4.76 -20.11
C THR A 231 7.58 -3.58 -19.79
N ASP A 232 7.03 -2.37 -19.81
CA ASP A 232 7.76 -1.14 -19.41
C ASP A 232 7.67 -0.87 -17.90
N GLU A 233 7.34 -1.90 -17.09
CA GLU A 233 7.14 -1.75 -15.66
C GLU A 233 8.42 -2.07 -14.86
N ASN A 234 8.77 -1.20 -13.94
CA ASN A 234 9.88 -1.42 -13.02
C ASN A 234 9.46 -2.31 -11.84
N VAL A 235 10.36 -3.17 -11.39
CA VAL A 235 10.13 -4.12 -10.31
C VAL A 235 11.09 -3.89 -9.15
N ALA A 236 10.58 -3.71 -7.94
CA ALA A 236 11.37 -3.69 -6.71
C ALA A 236 11.37 -5.08 -6.05
N ILE A 237 12.54 -5.62 -5.76
CA ILE A 237 12.73 -6.92 -5.13
C ILE A 237 13.40 -6.72 -3.78
N PHE A 238 12.71 -7.10 -2.70
CA PHE A 238 13.28 -7.15 -1.35
C PHE A 238 13.61 -8.61 -1.03
N SER A 239 14.92 -8.91 -0.96
CA SER A 239 15.42 -10.26 -0.69
C SER A 239 16.01 -10.32 0.71
N LEU A 240 15.27 -10.87 1.63
CA LEU A 240 15.65 -10.92 3.05
C LEU A 240 16.35 -12.22 3.44
N GLU A 241 16.36 -13.20 2.54
CA GLU A 241 17.00 -14.52 2.74
C GLU A 241 18.29 -14.68 1.92
N MET A 242 18.34 -14.10 0.73
CA MET A 242 19.43 -14.30 -0.22
C MET A 242 20.06 -12.97 -0.62
N GLY A 243 21.37 -12.95 -0.81
CA GLY A 243 22.07 -11.77 -1.36
C GLY A 243 21.72 -11.49 -2.81
N ALA A 244 21.86 -10.23 -3.22
CA ALA A 244 21.53 -9.76 -4.56
C ALA A 244 22.30 -10.51 -5.67
N ASP A 245 23.57 -10.85 -5.43
CA ASP A 245 24.41 -11.64 -6.35
C ASP A 245 23.82 -12.99 -6.66
N GLN A 246 23.27 -13.69 -5.65
CA GLN A 246 22.66 -15.01 -5.82
C GLN A 246 21.35 -14.93 -6.61
N LEU A 247 20.56 -13.87 -6.43
CA LEU A 247 19.35 -13.63 -7.22
C LEU A 247 19.70 -13.36 -8.69
N VAL A 248 20.68 -12.50 -8.94
CA VAL A 248 21.16 -12.17 -10.29
C VAL A 248 21.67 -13.44 -11.00
N MET A 249 22.44 -14.29 -10.34
CA MET A 249 22.89 -15.56 -10.91
C MET A 249 21.69 -16.47 -11.31
N ARG A 250 20.64 -16.54 -10.49
CA ARG A 250 19.42 -17.31 -10.82
C ARG A 250 18.67 -16.71 -12.02
N MET A 251 18.56 -15.38 -12.08
CA MET A 251 17.93 -14.71 -13.22
C MET A 251 18.73 -14.94 -14.52
N LEU A 252 20.06 -14.88 -14.47
CA LEU A 252 20.92 -15.15 -15.61
C LEU A 252 20.76 -16.60 -16.12
N CYS A 253 20.66 -17.57 -15.20
CA CYS A 253 20.41 -18.96 -15.56
C CYS A 253 19.05 -19.12 -16.26
N ALA A 254 18.00 -18.48 -15.74
CA ALA A 254 16.65 -18.57 -16.29
C ALA A 254 16.55 -17.89 -17.66
N GLU A 255 17.16 -16.70 -17.82
CA GLU A 255 17.15 -15.94 -19.08
C GLU A 255 17.95 -16.63 -20.16
N GLY A 256 19.19 -16.99 -19.86
CA GLY A 256 20.11 -17.60 -20.83
C GLY A 256 19.92 -19.09 -21.05
N ASN A 257 19.02 -19.77 -20.31
CA ASN A 257 18.92 -21.23 -20.24
C ASN A 257 20.29 -21.87 -19.98
N ILE A 258 20.98 -21.37 -18.95
CA ILE A 258 22.33 -21.81 -18.54
C ILE A 258 22.18 -22.70 -17.30
N ASP A 259 22.87 -23.82 -17.28
CA ASP A 259 22.86 -24.73 -16.13
C ASP A 259 23.43 -24.04 -14.89
N ALA A 260 22.61 -23.98 -13.83
CA ALA A 260 22.94 -23.28 -12.58
C ALA A 260 24.16 -23.90 -11.86
N GLN A 261 24.39 -25.20 -12.01
CA GLN A 261 25.56 -25.87 -11.43
C GLN A 261 26.83 -25.50 -12.18
N ARG A 262 26.77 -25.45 -13.52
CA ARG A 262 27.91 -25.00 -14.34
C ARG A 262 28.26 -23.52 -14.05
N LEU A 263 27.25 -22.65 -13.95
CA LEU A 263 27.49 -21.25 -13.60
C LEU A 263 28.15 -21.13 -12.22
N ARG A 264 27.64 -21.86 -11.23
CA ARG A 264 28.17 -21.82 -9.86
C ARG A 264 29.58 -22.36 -9.74
N THR A 265 29.95 -23.37 -10.53
CA THR A 265 31.29 -23.99 -10.50
C THR A 265 32.29 -23.35 -11.46
N GLY A 266 31.83 -22.37 -12.27
CA GLY A 266 32.64 -21.73 -13.31
C GLY A 266 32.96 -22.63 -14.51
N SER A 267 32.29 -23.80 -14.63
CA SER A 267 32.53 -24.81 -15.68
C SER A 267 31.71 -24.52 -16.93
N LEU A 268 31.76 -23.27 -17.41
CA LEU A 268 30.99 -22.80 -18.56
C LEU A 268 31.65 -23.19 -19.89
N THR A 269 30.83 -23.61 -20.84
CA THR A 269 31.24 -23.84 -22.22
C THR A 269 31.28 -22.51 -23.00
N SER A 270 31.89 -22.51 -24.20
CA SER A 270 31.86 -21.30 -25.07
C SER A 270 30.43 -20.88 -25.45
N ASP A 271 29.50 -21.84 -25.60
CA ASP A 271 28.08 -21.58 -25.84
C ASP A 271 27.40 -20.95 -24.61
N ASP A 272 27.72 -21.45 -23.41
CA ASP A 272 27.21 -20.87 -22.17
C ASP A 272 27.67 -19.40 -22.00
N TRP A 273 28.91 -19.07 -22.37
CA TRP A 273 29.42 -17.70 -22.35
C TRP A 273 28.69 -16.77 -23.33
N ALA A 274 28.38 -17.26 -24.53
CA ALA A 274 27.58 -16.49 -25.49
C ALA A 274 26.17 -16.22 -24.95
N LYS A 275 25.50 -17.25 -24.41
CA LYS A 275 24.18 -17.13 -23.77
C LYS A 275 24.19 -16.20 -22.57
N LEU A 276 25.24 -16.26 -21.74
CA LEU A 276 25.42 -15.38 -20.59
C LEU A 276 25.52 -13.91 -21.02
N THR A 277 26.28 -13.62 -22.06
CA THR A 277 26.41 -12.26 -22.58
C THR A 277 25.05 -11.72 -23.10
N MET A 278 24.27 -12.55 -23.79
CA MET A 278 22.94 -12.17 -24.25
C MET A 278 21.97 -11.94 -23.07
N ALA A 279 21.97 -12.83 -22.08
CA ALA A 279 21.16 -12.71 -20.89
C ALA A 279 21.51 -11.45 -20.06
N MET A 280 22.81 -11.12 -19.94
CA MET A 280 23.27 -9.88 -19.32
C MET A 280 22.76 -8.66 -20.07
N GLY A 281 22.77 -8.67 -21.40
CA GLY A 281 22.21 -7.59 -22.23
C GLY A 281 20.73 -7.39 -22.02
N SER A 282 19.95 -8.48 -21.94
CA SER A 282 18.51 -8.44 -21.64
C SER A 282 18.23 -7.85 -20.24
N LEU A 283 18.89 -8.37 -19.22
CA LEU A 283 18.66 -7.96 -17.84
C LEU A 283 19.18 -6.56 -17.51
N SER A 284 20.25 -6.10 -18.18
CA SER A 284 20.80 -4.74 -17.95
C SER A 284 19.84 -3.64 -18.41
N ASN A 285 18.96 -3.92 -19.34
CA ASN A 285 17.94 -3.01 -19.82
C ASN A 285 16.62 -3.13 -19.07
N ALA A 286 16.47 -4.16 -18.22
CA ALA A 286 15.25 -4.39 -17.45
C ALA A 286 15.23 -3.53 -16.19
N GLY A 287 14.10 -2.93 -15.87
CA GLY A 287 13.90 -2.12 -14.69
C GLY A 287 13.77 -2.96 -13.41
N ILE A 288 14.86 -3.61 -12.97
CA ILE A 288 14.89 -4.43 -11.76
C ILE A 288 15.74 -3.78 -10.69
N TYR A 289 15.16 -3.51 -9.53
CA TYR A 289 15.81 -2.90 -8.37
C TYR A 289 15.80 -3.88 -7.20
N ILE A 290 16.98 -4.23 -6.67
CA ILE A 290 17.14 -5.24 -5.62
C ILE A 290 17.63 -4.56 -4.34
N ASP A 291 16.97 -4.92 -3.24
CA ASP A 291 17.37 -4.56 -1.89
C ASP A 291 17.51 -5.86 -1.06
N ASP A 292 18.69 -6.14 -0.57
CA ASP A 292 19.01 -7.33 0.23
C ASP A 292 19.34 -6.99 1.69
N THR A 293 18.84 -5.85 2.19
CA THR A 293 19.02 -5.41 3.57
C THR A 293 18.36 -6.41 4.54
N PRO A 294 19.12 -7.10 5.40
CA PRO A 294 18.56 -8.06 6.33
C PRO A 294 17.77 -7.36 7.43
N GLY A 295 16.62 -7.93 7.81
CA GLY A 295 15.81 -7.43 8.92
C GLY A 295 15.20 -6.06 8.68
N ILE A 296 14.95 -5.70 7.43
CA ILE A 296 14.33 -4.41 7.04
C ILE A 296 12.96 -4.23 7.72
N LYS A 297 12.66 -3.03 8.15
CA LYS A 297 11.34 -2.69 8.70
C LYS A 297 10.34 -2.41 7.57
N VAL A 298 9.06 -2.77 7.80
CA VAL A 298 8.01 -2.57 6.79
C VAL A 298 7.85 -1.09 6.38
N ASN A 299 8.08 -0.15 7.27
CA ASN A 299 8.04 1.29 6.97
C ASN A 299 9.21 1.73 6.07
N GLU A 300 10.38 1.10 6.20
CA GLU A 300 11.52 1.36 5.33
C GLU A 300 11.27 0.83 3.91
N ILE A 301 10.66 -0.36 3.78
CA ILE A 301 10.17 -0.87 2.50
C ILE A 301 9.24 0.16 1.84
N ARG A 302 8.29 0.70 2.60
CA ARG A 302 7.35 1.74 2.13
C ARG A 302 8.06 2.99 1.63
N ALA A 303 9.02 3.51 2.40
CA ALA A 303 9.79 4.71 2.04
C ALA A 303 10.62 4.49 0.76
N LYS A 304 11.37 3.37 0.67
CA LYS A 304 12.18 3.01 -0.52
C LYS A 304 11.31 2.85 -1.77
N CYS A 305 10.16 2.15 -1.67
CA CYS A 305 9.24 1.97 -2.79
C CYS A 305 8.60 3.29 -3.24
N ARG A 306 8.25 4.17 -2.31
CA ARG A 306 7.69 5.50 -2.61
C ARG A 306 8.71 6.34 -3.38
N ARG A 307 9.96 6.37 -2.91
CA ARG A 307 11.05 7.07 -3.58
C ARG A 307 11.30 6.51 -4.98
N LEU A 308 11.41 5.19 -5.13
CA LEU A 308 11.61 4.55 -6.44
C LEU A 308 10.48 4.90 -7.40
N LYS A 309 9.22 4.88 -6.93
CA LYS A 309 8.05 5.24 -7.75
C LYS A 309 8.11 6.68 -8.25
N GLN A 310 8.61 7.62 -7.42
CA GLN A 310 8.72 9.03 -7.80
C GLN A 310 9.88 9.29 -8.79
N GLU A 311 11.01 8.59 -8.62
CA GLU A 311 12.21 8.81 -9.40
C GLU A 311 12.22 8.08 -10.75
N GLN A 312 11.74 6.83 -10.77
CA GLN A 312 11.88 5.91 -11.91
C GLN A 312 10.56 5.31 -12.37
N GLY A 313 9.51 5.43 -11.55
CA GLY A 313 8.29 4.63 -11.72
C GLY A 313 8.41 3.28 -11.04
N LEU A 314 7.26 2.65 -10.71
CA LEU A 314 7.20 1.35 -10.06
C LEU A 314 5.92 0.63 -10.49
N GLY A 315 6.06 -0.58 -11.02
CA GLY A 315 4.97 -1.44 -11.46
C GLY A 315 4.66 -2.58 -10.49
N MET A 316 5.67 -3.16 -9.82
CA MET A 316 5.48 -4.32 -8.95
C MET A 316 6.48 -4.34 -7.79
N ILE A 317 6.07 -4.88 -6.66
CA ILE A 317 6.93 -5.14 -5.50
C ILE A 317 6.94 -6.64 -5.21
N LEU A 318 8.14 -7.23 -5.07
CA LEU A 318 8.34 -8.61 -4.65
C LEU A 318 9.12 -8.65 -3.33
N ILE A 319 8.66 -9.46 -2.37
CA ILE A 319 9.29 -9.59 -1.05
C ILE A 319 9.52 -11.08 -0.73
N ASP A 320 10.78 -11.47 -0.56
CA ASP A 320 11.20 -12.83 -0.18
C ASP A 320 11.92 -12.84 1.17
N TYR A 321 11.29 -13.22 2.25
CA TYR A 321 9.91 -13.60 2.52
C TYR A 321 9.35 -12.85 3.74
N LEU A 322 8.04 -12.78 3.83
CA LEU A 322 7.27 -11.96 4.77
C LEU A 322 7.71 -12.13 6.25
N GLN A 323 8.01 -13.37 6.67
CA GLN A 323 8.38 -13.67 8.05
C GLN A 323 9.76 -13.13 8.48
N LEU A 324 10.58 -12.58 7.57
CA LEU A 324 11.85 -11.92 7.90
C LEU A 324 11.73 -10.41 8.06
N ILE A 325 10.59 -9.84 7.69
CA ILE A 325 10.31 -8.41 7.90
C ILE A 325 10.17 -8.17 9.41
N GLN A 326 10.74 -7.05 9.88
CA GLN A 326 10.54 -6.57 11.23
C GLN A 326 9.34 -5.62 11.32
N GLY A 327 8.48 -5.86 12.32
CA GLY A 327 7.39 -4.95 12.66
C GLY A 327 7.90 -3.66 13.31
N SER A 328 6.98 -2.70 13.51
CA SER A 328 7.28 -1.41 14.17
C SER A 328 7.29 -1.51 15.71
N GLY A 329 6.87 -2.64 16.29
CA GLY A 329 6.76 -2.85 17.74
C GLY A 329 8.08 -3.18 18.45
N LYS A 330 8.11 -3.06 19.79
CA LYS A 330 9.24 -3.51 20.62
C LYS A 330 9.34 -5.03 20.57
N SER A 331 10.56 -5.55 20.39
CA SER A 331 10.88 -6.97 20.40
C SER A 331 10.31 -7.65 21.65
N GLY A 332 9.34 -8.57 21.47
CA GLY A 332 8.69 -9.32 22.56
C GLY A 332 7.17 -9.43 22.47
N GLU A 333 6.52 -8.73 21.55
CA GLU A 333 5.09 -8.89 21.28
C GLU A 333 4.82 -10.22 20.52
N ASN A 334 3.57 -10.70 20.65
CA ASN A 334 3.14 -11.94 20.02
C ASN A 334 3.40 -11.90 18.49
N ARG A 335 4.22 -12.80 17.98
CA ARG A 335 4.62 -12.90 16.56
C ARG A 335 3.43 -12.85 15.61
N GLN A 336 2.29 -13.41 16.01
CA GLN A 336 1.07 -13.39 15.24
C GLN A 336 0.52 -11.96 15.04
N GLN A 337 0.66 -11.08 16.05
CA GLN A 337 0.24 -9.69 15.94
C GLN A 337 1.17 -8.91 15.00
N GLU A 338 2.48 -9.16 15.09
CA GLU A 338 3.49 -8.55 14.21
C GLU A 338 3.24 -8.91 12.75
N VAL A 339 3.00 -10.19 12.44
CA VAL A 339 2.66 -10.63 11.07
C VAL A 339 1.37 -10.01 10.58
N SER A 340 0.38 -9.83 11.47
CA SER A 340 -0.87 -9.16 11.16
C SER A 340 -0.67 -7.68 10.80
N GLU A 341 0.18 -6.98 11.54
CA GLU A 341 0.53 -5.58 11.27
C GLU A 341 1.26 -5.45 9.93
N ILE A 342 2.25 -6.32 9.68
CA ILE A 342 3.01 -6.36 8.43
C ILE A 342 2.07 -6.59 7.24
N SER A 343 1.18 -7.59 7.32
CA SER A 343 0.23 -7.92 6.25
C SER A 343 -0.67 -6.72 5.90
N ARG A 344 -1.26 -6.08 6.91
CA ARG A 344 -2.07 -4.87 6.74
C ARG A 344 -1.27 -3.72 6.12
N THR A 345 -0.04 -3.54 6.57
CA THR A 345 0.83 -2.47 6.05
C THR A 345 1.21 -2.74 4.59
N LEU A 346 1.53 -3.98 4.22
CA LEU A 346 1.80 -4.36 2.82
C LEU A 346 0.59 -4.12 1.92
N LYS A 347 -0.63 -4.47 2.39
CA LYS A 347 -1.87 -4.12 1.67
C LYS A 347 -2.05 -2.60 1.56
N GLY A 348 -1.69 -1.85 2.61
CA GLY A 348 -1.65 -0.39 2.59
C GLY A 348 -0.68 0.15 1.53
N ILE A 349 0.53 -0.40 1.43
CA ILE A 349 1.55 -0.03 0.43
C ILE A 349 1.04 -0.32 -0.99
N ALA A 350 0.44 -1.49 -1.23
CA ALA A 350 -0.14 -1.84 -2.53
C ALA A 350 -1.17 -0.79 -2.99
N ARG A 351 -2.07 -0.39 -2.09
CA ARG A 351 -3.11 0.62 -2.37
C ARG A 351 -2.55 2.03 -2.54
N GLU A 352 -1.61 2.42 -1.70
CA GLU A 352 -0.98 3.75 -1.74
C GLU A 352 -0.18 3.96 -3.01
N LEU A 353 0.63 2.96 -3.35
CA LEU A 353 1.49 3.01 -4.53
C LEU A 353 0.80 2.53 -5.80
N GLN A 354 -0.44 2.04 -5.71
CA GLN A 354 -1.20 1.50 -6.86
C GLN A 354 -0.39 0.47 -7.67
N VAL A 355 0.24 -0.48 -6.98
CA VAL A 355 1.02 -1.57 -7.57
C VAL A 355 0.66 -2.89 -6.89
N PRO A 356 0.74 -4.04 -7.57
CA PRO A 356 0.67 -5.34 -6.92
C PRO A 356 1.89 -5.55 -6.02
N VAL A 357 1.66 -6.13 -4.84
CA VAL A 357 2.69 -6.56 -3.91
C VAL A 357 2.64 -8.07 -3.80
N ILE A 358 3.70 -8.74 -4.23
CA ILE A 358 3.88 -10.18 -4.08
C ILE A 358 4.72 -10.43 -2.83
N ALA A 359 4.14 -11.05 -1.80
CA ALA A 359 4.86 -11.43 -0.61
C ALA A 359 4.94 -12.96 -0.50
N LEU A 360 6.16 -13.45 -0.38
CA LEU A 360 6.41 -14.88 -0.24
C LEU A 360 6.22 -15.31 1.21
N SER A 361 5.66 -16.50 1.41
CA SER A 361 5.42 -17.07 2.73
C SER A 361 5.89 -18.52 2.80
N GLN A 362 6.35 -18.94 3.96
CA GLN A 362 6.72 -20.32 4.20
C GLN A 362 5.58 -21.07 4.89
N LEU A 363 5.23 -22.25 4.35
CA LEU A 363 4.22 -23.12 4.93
C LEU A 363 4.72 -23.83 6.20
N SER A 364 3.80 -24.13 7.11
CA SER A 364 4.05 -24.93 8.30
C SER A 364 4.50 -26.34 7.95
N ARG A 365 5.22 -27.02 8.87
CA ARG A 365 5.61 -28.42 8.67
C ARG A 365 4.43 -29.39 8.73
N GLY A 366 3.28 -28.94 9.24
CA GLY A 366 2.08 -29.76 9.33
C GLY A 366 1.57 -30.31 7.99
N VAL A 367 1.86 -29.59 6.88
CA VAL A 367 1.48 -30.08 5.54
C VAL A 367 2.14 -31.43 5.19
N GLU A 368 3.38 -31.68 5.66
CA GLU A 368 4.11 -32.92 5.37
C GLU A 368 3.58 -34.14 6.13
N SER A 369 2.86 -33.92 7.23
CA SER A 369 2.26 -34.99 8.05
C SER A 369 0.94 -35.50 7.51
N ARG A 370 0.32 -34.78 6.56
CA ARG A 370 -0.93 -35.21 5.92
C ARG A 370 -0.69 -36.22 4.83
N GLN A 371 -1.73 -37.01 4.55
CA GLN A 371 -1.65 -38.07 3.56
C GLN A 371 -1.52 -37.53 2.13
N ASP A 372 -2.28 -36.45 1.82
CA ASP A 372 -2.27 -35.85 0.48
C ASP A 372 -1.20 -34.76 0.29
N LYS A 373 -0.58 -34.26 1.35
CA LYS A 373 0.48 -33.23 1.36
C LYS A 373 0.18 -31.98 0.52
N ARG A 374 -1.05 -31.80 0.07
CA ARG A 374 -1.45 -30.59 -0.69
C ARG A 374 -1.65 -29.43 0.26
N PRO A 375 -1.09 -28.26 -0.06
CA PRO A 375 -1.24 -27.06 0.77
C PRO A 375 -2.70 -26.59 0.86
N MET A 376 -3.07 -26.08 2.03
CA MET A 376 -4.35 -25.41 2.28
C MET A 376 -4.14 -24.12 3.10
N MET A 377 -5.16 -23.29 3.18
CA MET A 377 -5.06 -21.98 3.85
C MET A 377 -4.54 -22.06 5.29
N SER A 378 -4.96 -23.06 6.06
CA SER A 378 -4.50 -23.28 7.44
C SER A 378 -3.01 -23.62 7.58
N ASP A 379 -2.32 -23.94 6.48
CA ASP A 379 -0.88 -24.25 6.50
C ASP A 379 0.02 -23.01 6.47
N ILE A 380 -0.53 -21.84 6.15
CA ILE A 380 0.20 -20.59 6.27
C ILE A 380 0.41 -20.33 7.76
N ARG A 381 1.64 -20.19 8.21
CA ARG A 381 1.94 -19.87 9.61
C ARG A 381 1.35 -18.52 9.98
N GLU A 382 0.70 -18.45 11.17
CA GLU A 382 0.15 -17.21 11.72
C GLU A 382 -0.92 -16.56 10.83
N SER A 383 -1.76 -17.38 10.16
CA SER A 383 -2.47 -17.12 8.91
C SER A 383 -3.74 -16.27 8.97
N GLY A 384 -4.38 -16.09 10.13
CA GLY A 384 -5.74 -15.52 10.16
C GLY A 384 -5.84 -14.13 9.52
N SER A 385 -4.85 -13.27 9.72
CA SER A 385 -4.80 -11.92 9.15
C SER A 385 -4.31 -11.91 7.70
N ILE A 386 -3.29 -12.72 7.37
CA ILE A 386 -2.79 -12.83 5.99
C ILE A 386 -3.92 -13.29 5.06
N GLU A 387 -4.71 -14.27 5.52
CA GLU A 387 -5.87 -14.74 4.78
C GLU A 387 -6.90 -13.62 4.55
N GLN A 388 -7.16 -12.77 5.55
CA GLN A 388 -8.12 -11.68 5.42
C GLN A 388 -7.63 -10.55 4.51
N ASP A 389 -6.37 -10.15 4.64
CA ASP A 389 -5.79 -8.99 3.98
C ASP A 389 -5.45 -9.27 2.50
N ALA A 390 -5.00 -10.49 2.17
CA ALA A 390 -4.61 -10.87 0.82
C ALA A 390 -5.79 -10.90 -0.16
N ASP A 391 -5.57 -10.42 -1.37
CA ASP A 391 -6.53 -10.51 -2.47
C ASP A 391 -6.41 -11.85 -3.21
N ILE A 392 -5.17 -12.32 -3.37
CA ILE A 392 -4.85 -13.62 -3.96
C ILE A 392 -3.95 -14.39 -3.00
N VAL A 393 -4.25 -15.67 -2.80
CA VAL A 393 -3.37 -16.63 -2.12
C VAL A 393 -3.11 -17.80 -3.05
N ALA A 394 -1.86 -17.97 -3.41
CA ALA A 394 -1.37 -19.02 -4.28
C ALA A 394 -0.44 -19.97 -3.53
N PHE A 395 -0.63 -21.27 -3.69
CA PHE A 395 0.28 -22.29 -3.20
C PHE A 395 1.04 -22.93 -4.35
N LEU A 396 2.33 -23.19 -4.13
CA LEU A 396 3.09 -24.03 -5.03
C LEU A 396 3.14 -25.45 -4.48
N TYR A 397 2.71 -26.39 -5.30
CA TYR A 397 2.74 -27.80 -5.00
C TYR A 397 3.50 -28.53 -6.11
N ARG A 398 4.37 -29.46 -5.71
CA ARG A 398 5.16 -30.25 -6.63
C ARG A 398 5.15 -31.69 -6.16
N GLU A 399 4.54 -32.56 -6.95
CA GLU A 399 4.36 -33.96 -6.60
C GLU A 399 5.70 -34.69 -6.50
N ASP A 400 6.65 -34.47 -7.45
CA ASP A 400 7.97 -35.08 -7.48
C ASP A 400 8.91 -34.69 -6.32
N TYR A 401 8.52 -33.70 -5.52
CA TYR A 401 9.20 -33.34 -4.27
C TYR A 401 8.87 -34.33 -3.15
N TYR A 402 7.63 -34.84 -3.13
CA TYR A 402 7.10 -35.71 -2.10
C TYR A 402 7.14 -37.19 -2.50
N ASP A 403 6.97 -37.47 -3.80
CA ASP A 403 7.02 -38.82 -4.39
C ASP A 403 7.95 -38.82 -5.61
N ARG A 404 9.07 -39.53 -5.48
CA ARG A 404 10.07 -39.63 -6.56
C ARG A 404 9.67 -40.59 -7.70
N GLU A 405 8.68 -41.46 -7.45
CA GLU A 405 8.18 -42.42 -8.43
C GLU A 405 7.01 -41.89 -9.26
N THR A 406 6.54 -40.65 -8.98
CA THR A 406 5.44 -40.06 -9.73
C THR A 406 5.74 -39.93 -11.22
N GLU A 407 4.71 -40.07 -12.04
CA GLU A 407 4.78 -39.81 -13.49
C GLU A 407 4.88 -38.31 -13.81
N ASN A 408 4.41 -37.44 -12.90
CA ASN A 408 4.36 -35.97 -13.05
C ASN A 408 5.70 -35.31 -12.68
N LYS A 409 6.79 -35.71 -13.32
CA LYS A 409 8.12 -35.15 -13.08
C LYS A 409 8.25 -33.77 -13.69
N ASN A 410 8.90 -32.84 -12.95
CA ASN A 410 9.16 -31.47 -13.38
C ASN A 410 7.89 -30.62 -13.61
N THR A 411 6.72 -31.07 -13.15
CA THR A 411 5.49 -30.28 -13.15
C THR A 411 5.30 -29.67 -11.78
N ILE A 412 4.91 -28.39 -11.77
CA ILE A 412 4.53 -27.68 -10.57
C ILE A 412 3.09 -27.16 -10.75
N GLU A 413 2.29 -27.34 -9.73
CA GLU A 413 0.93 -26.85 -9.67
C GLU A 413 0.88 -25.56 -8.85
N ILE A 414 0.30 -24.52 -9.44
CA ILE A 414 0.01 -23.24 -8.80
C ILE A 414 -1.45 -23.27 -8.38
N ILE A 415 -1.71 -23.47 -7.10
CA ILE A 415 -3.06 -23.61 -6.54
C ILE A 415 -3.51 -22.23 -6.07
N ILE A 416 -4.45 -21.60 -6.77
CA ILE A 416 -5.10 -20.35 -6.34
C ILE A 416 -6.21 -20.73 -5.34
N ALA A 417 -5.89 -20.66 -4.05
CA ALA A 417 -6.81 -21.05 -2.98
C ALA A 417 -7.75 -19.91 -2.56
N LYS A 418 -7.35 -18.67 -2.82
CA LYS A 418 -8.17 -17.47 -2.60
C LYS A 418 -7.96 -16.49 -3.75
N GLN A 419 -9.05 -15.92 -4.25
CA GLN A 419 -9.05 -14.80 -5.17
C GLN A 419 -10.31 -13.96 -4.94
N ARG A 420 -10.14 -12.63 -4.70
CA ARG A 420 -11.29 -11.75 -4.44
C ARG A 420 -12.10 -11.45 -5.70
N ASN A 421 -11.40 -11.29 -6.83
CA ASN A 421 -11.99 -10.81 -8.09
C ASN A 421 -11.85 -11.83 -9.22
N GLY A 422 -11.95 -13.13 -8.92
CA GLY A 422 -11.84 -14.18 -9.93
C GLY A 422 -12.05 -15.58 -9.36
N PRO A 423 -11.95 -16.61 -10.20
CA PRO A 423 -12.15 -17.98 -9.78
C PRO A 423 -10.94 -18.52 -9.00
N VAL A 424 -11.19 -19.48 -8.13
CA VAL A 424 -10.16 -20.34 -7.54
C VAL A 424 -9.94 -21.57 -8.43
N GLY A 425 -8.75 -22.15 -8.35
CA GLY A 425 -8.40 -23.31 -9.17
C GLY A 425 -6.92 -23.57 -9.18
N SER A 426 -6.44 -24.36 -10.14
CA SER A 426 -5.01 -24.66 -10.27
C SER A 426 -4.53 -24.52 -11.70
N VAL A 427 -3.26 -24.11 -11.83
CA VAL A 427 -2.54 -23.97 -13.10
C VAL A 427 -1.28 -24.81 -13.00
N GLU A 428 -0.99 -25.57 -14.04
CA GLU A 428 0.22 -26.37 -14.14
C GLU A 428 1.28 -25.64 -14.98
N LEU A 429 2.52 -25.66 -14.50
CA LEU A 429 3.68 -25.14 -15.21
C LEU A 429 4.77 -26.21 -15.22
N ALA A 430 5.63 -26.17 -16.24
CA ALA A 430 6.86 -26.98 -16.22
C ALA A 430 7.97 -26.23 -15.48
N PHE A 431 8.70 -26.94 -14.62
CA PHE A 431 9.84 -26.40 -13.90
C PHE A 431 11.13 -27.06 -14.39
N VAL A 432 11.93 -26.31 -15.13
CA VAL A 432 13.26 -26.74 -15.60
C VAL A 432 14.26 -26.40 -14.50
N LYS A 433 14.52 -27.39 -13.65
CA LYS A 433 15.32 -27.24 -12.41
C LYS A 433 16.74 -26.76 -12.70
N GLU A 434 17.34 -27.27 -13.77
CA GLU A 434 18.70 -26.97 -14.19
C GLU A 434 18.90 -25.46 -14.45
N PHE A 435 17.85 -24.78 -14.94
CA PHE A 435 17.88 -23.37 -15.29
C PHE A 435 17.15 -22.49 -14.28
N ASN A 436 16.57 -23.04 -13.22
CA ASN A 436 15.67 -22.32 -12.30
C ASN A 436 14.51 -21.62 -13.05
N LYS A 437 14.00 -22.21 -14.10
CA LYS A 437 13.06 -21.61 -15.03
C LYS A 437 11.70 -22.33 -15.01
N PHE A 438 10.65 -21.52 -14.95
CA PHE A 438 9.27 -21.96 -15.15
C PHE A 438 8.85 -21.63 -16.58
N VAL A 439 8.13 -22.53 -17.21
CA VAL A 439 7.61 -22.36 -18.57
C VAL A 439 6.16 -22.83 -18.64
N ASN A 440 5.41 -22.23 -19.58
CA ASN A 440 4.04 -22.66 -19.86
C ASN A 440 4.05 -24.12 -20.37
N LEU A 441 3.10 -24.93 -19.91
CA LEU A 441 2.85 -26.26 -20.45
C LEU A 441 1.99 -26.13 -21.70
N GLU A 442 2.52 -26.54 -22.85
CA GLU A 442 1.70 -26.74 -24.04
C GLU A 442 0.88 -28.03 -23.87
N ARG A 443 -0.43 -27.87 -23.61
CA ARG A 443 -1.35 -28.99 -23.76
C ARG A 443 -1.56 -29.21 -25.25
N ARG A 444 -0.93 -30.24 -25.87
CA ARG A 444 -1.38 -30.75 -27.14
C ARG A 444 -2.80 -31.26 -26.93
N PHE A 445 -3.80 -30.56 -27.47
CA PHE A 445 -5.12 -31.15 -27.69
C PHE A 445 -4.89 -32.30 -28.69
N GLU A 446 -4.97 -33.54 -28.25
CA GLU A 446 -5.22 -34.64 -29.14
C GLU A 446 -6.62 -34.40 -29.72
N ASP A 447 -6.64 -33.88 -30.95
CA ASP A 447 -7.83 -33.82 -31.81
C ASP A 447 -8.31 -35.27 -32.05
N GLY A 448 -9.28 -35.69 -31.28
CA GLY A 448 -9.80 -37.03 -31.40
C GLY A 448 -11.00 -37.30 -30.49
N HIS A 449 -12.11 -36.57 -30.71
CA HIS A 449 -13.48 -37.14 -30.74
C HIS A 449 -14.48 -36.02 -30.97
N ALA A 450 -14.88 -35.83 -32.22
CA ALA A 450 -16.13 -35.16 -32.53
C ALA A 450 -17.27 -36.02 -31.95
N PRO A 451 -18.24 -35.44 -31.21
CA PRO A 451 -19.44 -36.18 -30.80
C PRO A 451 -20.20 -36.61 -32.08
N PRO A 452 -20.75 -37.84 -32.11
CA PRO A 452 -21.61 -38.27 -33.20
C PRO A 452 -22.86 -37.41 -33.25
N ALA A 453 -23.31 -37.10 -34.48
CA ALA A 453 -24.45 -36.27 -34.87
C ALA A 453 -25.78 -36.70 -34.23
#